data_390be44225a2e8abdb9a2969e50c2a09
#
_entry.id   390be44225a2e8abdb9a2969e50c2a09
#
_cell.length_a   1.000
_cell.length_b   1.000
_cell.length_c   1.000
_cell.angle_alpha   90.00
_cell.angle_beta   90.00
_cell.angle_gamma   90.00
#
_symmetry.space_group_name_H-M   'P 1'
#
loop_
_entity.id
_entity.type
_entity.pdbx_description
1 polymer ?
#
loop_
_entity_poly.entity_id
_entity_poly.type
_entity_poly.pdbx_seq_one_letter_code
_entity_poly.pdbx_strand_id
1 'polypeptide(L)'
;GIRQSPLQVTLAVLGVIALAGGAYFGLLRLSRKFNLRLRTSRAVLIFGGLWMGAIVQQSLSMVSVRKEVWQAEHATFSIHLGLLRPDPGLEKLSVRFILTQTRSEEEQLLSDPLPALERKPDIYIVMVETWRADTVRPPIMPFLSRFAKEECQQFDITFSGSNCTPISWYTLFHSKIGIDWRNALGEAREPGGFKGSYPIRLLHKLGYRCSVRAVCDLAYKQMCDLNFGTEHKFAEQFLDAPMIPGGLGIPEREMVILDDLKRQLEDTPKGGHLHFISLDSAHYNYYWPNKDFTPIHRDCSTIDFGTLKPTPGQIREVVKRYENAVNWIDRQMEEFITYLKKQGRYDNSIIILTGDHGEEFQENGAWFHCSSLRREQVEVPIMIRWPGWVPNQPRQALVSHMDVMPSV
;
A
#
# COMPACT_ATOMS: atom_id res chain seq x y z
N GLY A 1 -22.40 -7.51 -1.38
CA GLY A 1 -22.96 -7.30 -0.05
C GLY A 1 -23.98 -8.35 0.29
N ILE A 2 -23.69 -9.18 1.29
CA ILE A 2 -24.64 -10.18 1.82
C ILE A 2 -25.78 -9.39 2.46
N ARG A 3 -26.96 -9.40 1.87
CA ARG A 3 -28.18 -8.94 2.52
C ARG A 3 -28.43 -9.85 3.73
N GLN A 4 -28.18 -9.35 4.92
CA GLN A 4 -28.62 -10.05 6.12
C GLN A 4 -30.14 -10.03 6.13
N SER A 5 -30.74 -11.20 6.22
CA SER A 5 -32.20 -11.29 6.33
C SER A 5 -32.66 -10.69 7.67
N PRO A 6 -33.89 -10.19 7.77
CA PRO A 6 -34.44 -9.72 9.06
C PRO A 6 -34.28 -10.75 10.18
N LEU A 7 -34.32 -12.03 9.85
CA LEU A 7 -34.10 -13.13 10.77
C LEU A 7 -32.66 -13.15 11.33
N GLN A 8 -31.64 -12.89 10.50
CA GLN A 8 -30.25 -12.84 10.95
C GLN A 8 -29.99 -11.65 11.90
N VAL A 9 -30.60 -10.50 11.64
CA VAL A 9 -30.54 -9.34 12.53
C VAL A 9 -31.23 -9.64 13.87
N THR A 10 -32.40 -10.27 13.82
CA THR A 10 -33.13 -10.66 15.04
C THR A 10 -32.33 -11.68 15.86
N LEU A 11 -31.72 -12.68 15.22
CA LEU A 11 -30.88 -13.67 15.92
C LEU A 11 -29.62 -13.04 16.52
N ALA A 12 -29.00 -12.08 15.86
CA ALA A 12 -27.85 -11.35 16.39
C ALA A 12 -28.24 -10.51 17.64
N VAL A 13 -29.37 -9.82 17.59
CA VAL A 13 -29.90 -9.06 18.75
C VAL A 13 -30.22 -10.01 19.92
N LEU A 14 -30.89 -11.12 19.68
CA LEU A 14 -31.18 -12.12 20.69
C LEU A 14 -29.92 -12.75 21.27
N GLY A 15 -28.89 -12.97 20.45
CA GLY A 15 -27.57 -13.43 20.88
C GLY A 15 -26.87 -12.44 21.82
N VAL A 16 -26.91 -11.16 21.51
CA VAL A 16 -26.35 -10.09 22.38
C VAL A 16 -27.10 -10.02 23.71
N ILE A 17 -28.43 -10.11 23.70
CA ILE A 17 -29.26 -10.14 24.91
C ILE A 17 -28.93 -11.38 25.76
N ALA A 18 -28.77 -12.53 25.14
CA ALA A 18 -28.43 -13.78 25.83
C ALA A 18 -27.02 -13.71 26.46
N LEU A 19 -26.03 -13.14 25.74
CA LEU A 19 -24.68 -12.94 26.26
C LEU A 19 -24.66 -11.94 27.43
N ALA A 20 -25.38 -10.83 27.31
CA ALA A 20 -25.52 -9.86 28.38
C ALA A 20 -26.20 -10.46 29.62
N GLY A 21 -27.25 -11.26 29.41
CA GLY A 21 -27.92 -12.01 30.47
C GLY A 21 -26.99 -13.02 31.13
N GLY A 22 -26.23 -13.80 30.34
CA GLY A 22 -25.25 -14.76 30.83
C GLY A 22 -24.12 -14.10 31.65
N ALA A 23 -23.58 -12.99 31.17
CA ALA A 23 -22.59 -12.19 31.90
C ALA A 23 -23.15 -11.63 33.21
N TYR A 24 -24.38 -11.14 33.20
CA TYR A 24 -25.09 -10.67 34.40
C TYR A 24 -25.26 -11.78 35.44
N PHE A 25 -25.76 -12.96 35.05
CA PHE A 25 -25.91 -14.10 35.98
C PHE A 25 -24.55 -14.63 36.44
N GLY A 26 -23.52 -14.61 35.60
CA GLY A 26 -22.15 -14.96 35.96
C GLY A 26 -21.58 -14.03 37.03
N LEU A 27 -21.76 -12.73 36.85
CA LEU A 27 -21.36 -11.71 37.85
C LEU A 27 -22.13 -11.83 39.16
N LEU A 28 -23.42 -12.12 39.10
CA LEU A 28 -24.24 -12.40 40.29
C LEU A 28 -23.75 -13.64 41.05
N ARG A 29 -23.37 -14.69 40.35
CA ARG A 29 -22.86 -15.91 40.95
C ARG A 29 -21.50 -15.71 41.61
N LEU A 30 -20.62 -14.94 40.95
CA LEU A 30 -19.31 -14.52 41.45
C LEU A 30 -19.46 -13.61 42.69
N SER A 31 -20.37 -12.64 42.66
CA SER A 31 -20.58 -11.73 43.78
C SER A 31 -21.11 -12.48 45.03
N ARG A 32 -21.95 -13.49 44.84
CA ARG A 32 -22.39 -14.37 45.94
C ARG A 32 -21.26 -15.25 46.48
N LYS A 33 -20.40 -15.78 45.58
CA LYS A 33 -19.28 -16.64 45.96
C LYS A 33 -18.18 -15.90 46.74
N PHE A 34 -17.96 -14.62 46.43
CA PHE A 34 -16.91 -13.81 47.03
C PHE A 34 -17.43 -12.78 48.02
N ASN A 35 -18.71 -12.88 48.43
CA ASN A 35 -19.34 -11.94 49.39
C ASN A 35 -19.18 -10.46 49.06
N LEU A 36 -19.07 -10.15 47.76
CA LEU A 36 -18.92 -8.79 47.23
C LEU A 36 -20.29 -8.11 47.25
N ARG A 37 -20.48 -7.11 48.13
CA ARG A 37 -21.67 -6.24 48.16
C ARG A 37 -21.67 -5.27 46.95
N LEU A 38 -21.64 -5.78 45.75
CA LEU A 38 -21.95 -4.98 44.56
C LEU A 38 -23.46 -4.74 44.53
N ARG A 39 -23.87 -3.50 44.76
CA ARG A 39 -25.26 -3.09 44.50
C ARG A 39 -25.45 -3.19 42.96
N THR A 40 -25.97 -4.35 42.57
CA THR A 40 -26.17 -4.76 41.13
C THR A 40 -26.94 -3.72 40.33
N SER A 41 -27.85 -2.99 40.95
CA SER A 41 -28.59 -1.86 40.33
C SER A 41 -27.67 -0.73 39.86
N ARG A 42 -26.58 -0.42 40.55
CA ARG A 42 -25.65 0.66 40.16
C ARG A 42 -24.73 0.25 38.99
N ALA A 43 -24.27 -1.00 38.98
CA ALA A 43 -23.45 -1.49 37.89
C ALA A 43 -24.25 -1.56 36.57
N VAL A 44 -25.50 -2.07 36.62
CA VAL A 44 -26.38 -2.09 35.44
C VAL A 44 -26.73 -0.68 34.96
N LEU A 45 -26.96 0.27 35.86
CA LEU A 45 -27.22 1.65 35.47
C LEU A 45 -25.98 2.34 34.89
N ILE A 46 -24.79 2.06 35.39
CA ILE A 46 -23.52 2.62 34.86
C ILE A 46 -23.26 2.06 33.49
N PHE A 47 -23.29 0.72 33.29
CA PHE A 47 -23.06 0.10 32.00
C PHE A 47 -24.15 0.42 30.96
N GLY A 48 -25.41 0.46 31.40
CA GLY A 48 -26.51 0.89 30.55
C GLY A 48 -26.40 2.35 30.15
N GLY A 49 -25.99 3.21 31.06
CA GLY A 49 -25.76 4.65 30.84
C GLY A 49 -24.57 4.89 29.89
N LEU A 50 -23.47 4.19 30.08
CA LEU A 50 -22.31 4.27 29.18
C LEU A 50 -22.66 3.78 27.77
N TRP A 51 -23.42 2.70 27.66
CA TRP A 51 -23.85 2.16 26.38
C TRP A 51 -24.85 3.08 25.66
N MET A 52 -25.83 3.63 26.40
CA MET A 52 -26.74 4.65 25.85
C MET A 52 -25.98 5.94 25.48
N GLY A 53 -25.00 6.36 26.25
CA GLY A 53 -24.13 7.48 25.93
C GLY A 53 -23.36 7.27 24.64
N ALA A 54 -22.82 6.08 24.43
CA ALA A 54 -22.15 5.71 23.20
C ALA A 54 -23.08 5.71 21.98
N ILE A 55 -24.31 5.21 22.13
CA ILE A 55 -25.35 5.26 21.08
C ILE A 55 -25.75 6.70 20.74
N VAL A 56 -25.95 7.55 21.77
CA VAL A 56 -26.30 8.96 21.58
C VAL A 56 -25.14 9.72 20.91
N GLN A 57 -23.91 9.54 21.40
CA GLN A 57 -22.71 10.14 20.80
C GLN A 57 -22.59 9.74 19.33
N GLN A 58 -22.79 8.47 19.02
CA GLN A 58 -22.71 7.93 17.69
C GLN A 58 -23.83 8.50 16.77
N SER A 59 -25.06 8.60 17.30
CA SER A 59 -26.17 9.20 16.57
C SER A 59 -25.96 10.70 16.29
N LEU A 60 -25.38 11.43 17.26
CA LEU A 60 -25.02 12.84 17.08
C LEU A 60 -23.87 13.03 16.09
N SER A 61 -22.88 12.13 16.08
CA SER A 61 -21.81 12.14 15.10
C SER A 61 -22.33 11.90 13.67
N MET A 62 -23.32 11.04 13.51
CA MET A 62 -23.99 10.81 12.22
C MET A 62 -24.69 12.06 11.66
N VAL A 63 -25.22 12.93 12.55
CA VAL A 63 -25.96 14.13 12.15
C VAL A 63 -25.01 15.32 11.92
N SER A 64 -23.90 15.41 12.66
CA SER A 64 -23.00 16.56 12.66
C SER A 64 -21.80 16.47 11.71
N VAL A 65 -21.43 15.28 11.27
CA VAL A 65 -20.30 15.04 10.36
C VAL A 65 -20.84 14.73 8.97
N ARG A 66 -20.22 15.30 7.93
CA ARG A 66 -20.58 14.93 6.55
C ARG A 66 -20.49 13.42 6.40
N LYS A 67 -21.50 12.84 5.76
CA LYS A 67 -21.69 11.38 5.63
C LYS A 67 -20.42 10.67 5.13
N GLU A 68 -19.68 11.30 4.22
CA GLU A 68 -18.45 10.77 3.63
C GLU A 68 -17.31 10.64 4.65
N VAL A 69 -17.12 11.66 5.50
CA VAL A 69 -16.09 11.66 6.54
C VAL A 69 -16.41 10.61 7.61
N TRP A 70 -17.69 10.53 8.01
CA TRP A 70 -18.16 9.53 8.94
C TRP A 70 -17.92 8.10 8.44
N GLN A 71 -18.15 7.84 7.16
CA GLN A 71 -17.93 6.53 6.54
C GLN A 71 -16.45 6.16 6.47
N ALA A 72 -15.57 7.10 6.18
CA ALA A 72 -14.13 6.87 6.16
C ALA A 72 -13.58 6.53 7.56
N GLU A 73 -14.00 7.27 8.59
CA GLU A 73 -13.57 7.01 9.97
C GLU A 73 -14.10 5.69 10.53
N HIS A 74 -15.32 5.29 10.15
CA HIS A 74 -15.99 4.12 10.73
C HIS A 74 -15.79 2.82 9.94
N ALA A 75 -15.23 2.87 8.75
CA ALA A 75 -14.76 1.67 8.04
C ALA A 75 -13.64 0.95 8.79
N THR A 76 -12.93 1.66 9.66
CA THR A 76 -11.79 1.16 10.45
C THR A 76 -12.18 0.64 11.84
N PHE A 77 -13.36 0.99 12.40
CA PHE A 77 -13.75 0.69 13.78
C PHE A 77 -15.11 -0.03 13.86
N SER A 78 -15.18 -1.28 13.54
CA SER A 78 -16.47 -1.77 13.17
C SER A 78 -17.05 -3.04 13.80
N ILE A 79 -16.88 -3.30 15.05
CA ILE A 79 -17.74 -4.33 15.66
C ILE A 79 -19.08 -3.77 16.14
N HIS A 80 -19.14 -2.48 16.49
CA HIS A 80 -20.34 -1.86 17.08
C HIS A 80 -21.30 -1.23 16.05
N LEU A 81 -20.88 -1.03 14.82
CA LEU A 81 -21.55 -0.17 13.84
C LEU A 81 -22.32 -0.91 12.76
N GLY A 82 -22.21 -2.23 12.69
CA GLY A 82 -22.99 -3.04 11.76
C GLY A 82 -24.51 -2.93 11.91
N LEU A 83 -24.98 -2.43 13.05
CA LEU A 83 -26.40 -2.26 13.35
C LEU A 83 -27.01 -0.93 12.87
N LEU A 84 -26.18 0.07 12.61
CA LEU A 84 -26.62 1.44 12.28
C LEU A 84 -26.11 1.91 10.90
N ARG A 85 -26.00 1.01 9.93
CA ARG A 85 -25.63 1.41 8.55
C ARG A 85 -26.71 2.30 7.95
N PRO A 86 -26.33 3.48 7.41
CA PRO A 86 -27.24 4.24 6.56
C PRO A 86 -27.61 3.40 5.32
N ASP A 87 -28.79 3.68 4.76
CA ASP A 87 -29.34 2.94 3.62
C ASP A 87 -28.30 2.75 2.51
N PRO A 88 -27.91 1.49 2.18
CA PRO A 88 -26.89 1.21 1.17
C PRO A 88 -27.28 1.67 -0.24
N GLY A 89 -28.53 2.01 -0.47
CA GLY A 89 -29.05 2.42 -1.76
C GLY A 89 -28.61 3.82 -2.20
N LEU A 90 -28.59 4.79 -1.26
CA LEU A 90 -28.17 6.17 -1.53
C LEU A 90 -26.65 6.31 -1.73
N GLU A 91 -25.87 5.49 -1.03
CA GLU A 91 -24.42 5.48 -1.10
C GLU A 91 -23.91 4.91 -2.42
N LYS A 92 -24.52 3.84 -2.89
CA LYS A 92 -24.19 3.23 -4.18
C LYS A 92 -24.46 4.12 -5.38
N LEU A 93 -25.45 5.01 -5.28
CA LEU A 93 -25.82 5.89 -6.39
C LEU A 93 -24.80 7.00 -6.64
N SER A 94 -24.32 7.69 -5.62
CA SER A 94 -23.39 8.81 -5.80
C SER A 94 -21.97 8.37 -6.19
N VAL A 95 -21.41 7.39 -5.51
CA VAL A 95 -20.08 6.86 -5.82
C VAL A 95 -20.10 6.12 -7.16
N ARG A 96 -21.12 5.33 -7.44
CA ARG A 96 -21.26 4.63 -8.71
C ARG A 96 -21.44 5.60 -9.89
N PHE A 97 -22.15 6.70 -9.70
CA PHE A 97 -22.33 7.72 -10.75
C PHE A 97 -20.99 8.39 -11.09
N ILE A 98 -20.21 8.85 -10.09
CA ILE A 98 -18.91 9.47 -10.30
C ILE A 98 -17.94 8.50 -10.98
N LEU A 99 -17.81 7.26 -10.48
CA LEU A 99 -16.94 6.24 -11.08
C LEU A 99 -17.35 5.88 -12.51
N THR A 100 -18.65 5.78 -12.79
CA THR A 100 -19.15 5.46 -14.13
C THR A 100 -18.86 6.61 -15.10
N GLN A 101 -19.01 7.86 -14.67
CA GLN A 101 -18.69 9.03 -15.49
C GLN A 101 -17.18 9.07 -15.81
N THR A 102 -16.31 8.96 -14.82
CA THR A 102 -14.86 8.94 -15.01
C THR A 102 -14.42 7.82 -15.96
N ARG A 103 -15.00 6.64 -15.84
CA ARG A 103 -14.72 5.53 -16.75
C ARG A 103 -15.19 5.75 -18.17
N SER A 104 -16.33 6.35 -18.37
CA SER A 104 -16.81 6.73 -19.70
C SER A 104 -15.84 7.69 -20.37
N GLU A 105 -15.31 8.67 -19.62
CA GLU A 105 -14.30 9.60 -20.09
C GLU A 105 -12.97 8.91 -20.41
N GLU A 106 -12.48 8.01 -19.54
CA GLU A 106 -11.27 7.20 -19.77
C GLU A 106 -11.39 6.34 -21.04
N GLU A 107 -12.51 5.66 -21.24
CA GLU A 107 -12.75 4.82 -22.43
C GLU A 107 -12.86 5.69 -23.70
N GLN A 108 -13.47 6.87 -23.61
CA GLN A 108 -13.52 7.80 -24.72
C GLN A 108 -12.13 8.29 -25.10
N LEU A 109 -11.30 8.74 -24.15
CA LEU A 109 -9.93 9.16 -24.40
C LEU A 109 -9.06 8.04 -24.99
N LEU A 110 -9.29 6.80 -24.56
CA LEU A 110 -8.63 5.64 -25.18
C LEU A 110 -9.15 5.33 -26.59
N SER A 111 -10.35 5.78 -26.99
CA SER A 111 -10.86 5.62 -28.35
C SER A 111 -10.37 6.72 -29.31
N ASP A 112 -10.09 7.92 -28.77
CA ASP A 112 -9.66 9.07 -29.57
C ASP A 112 -8.23 8.89 -30.14
N PRO A 113 -7.92 9.48 -31.29
CA PRO A 113 -6.56 9.49 -31.83
C PRO A 113 -5.59 10.19 -30.84
N LEU A 114 -4.48 9.55 -30.53
CA LEU A 114 -3.43 10.13 -29.69
C LEU A 114 -2.36 10.83 -30.56
N PRO A 115 -1.73 11.90 -30.06
CA PRO A 115 -0.61 12.52 -30.73
C PRO A 115 0.57 11.54 -30.80
N ALA A 116 1.33 11.62 -31.88
CA ALA A 116 2.60 10.90 -31.98
C ALA A 116 3.58 11.50 -30.98
N LEU A 117 4.24 10.66 -30.20
CA LEU A 117 5.29 11.09 -29.29
C LEU A 117 6.59 11.30 -30.06
N GLU A 118 7.19 12.49 -29.94
CA GLU A 118 8.49 12.77 -30.53
C GLU A 118 9.62 11.96 -29.88
N ARG A 119 9.48 11.69 -28.60
CA ARG A 119 10.42 10.88 -27.80
C ARG A 119 9.67 9.91 -26.92
N LYS A 120 10.21 8.72 -26.79
CA LYS A 120 9.69 7.66 -25.90
C LYS A 120 10.82 7.21 -24.98
N PRO A 121 11.07 7.90 -23.85
CA PRO A 121 12.07 7.42 -22.90
C PRO A 121 11.69 6.05 -22.34
N ASP A 122 12.66 5.27 -21.88
CA ASP A 122 12.35 4.13 -21.02
C ASP A 122 11.88 4.64 -19.66
N ILE A 123 10.89 3.99 -19.08
CA ILE A 123 10.30 4.32 -17.78
C ILE A 123 10.61 3.18 -16.83
N TYR A 124 11.33 3.46 -15.76
CA TYR A 124 11.61 2.51 -14.69
C TYR A 124 10.86 2.95 -13.44
N ILE A 125 9.94 2.13 -12.96
CA ILE A 125 9.25 2.33 -11.68
C ILE A 125 9.74 1.23 -10.74
N VAL A 126 10.51 1.61 -9.73
CA VAL A 126 10.94 0.73 -8.66
C VAL A 126 10.12 1.05 -7.43
N MET A 127 9.33 0.09 -7.00
CA MET A 127 8.54 0.17 -5.78
C MET A 127 9.15 -0.74 -4.72
N VAL A 128 9.44 -0.17 -3.57
CA VAL A 128 10.00 -0.88 -2.43
C VAL A 128 8.93 -1.04 -1.37
N GLU A 129 8.69 -2.27 -0.97
CA GLU A 129 7.76 -2.62 0.10
C GLU A 129 8.18 -1.97 1.42
N THR A 130 7.23 -1.34 2.13
CA THR A 130 7.39 -0.70 3.45
C THR A 130 8.50 0.36 3.55
N TRP A 131 8.78 1.11 2.50
CA TRP A 131 9.91 2.05 2.50
C TRP A 131 9.56 3.42 3.09
N ARG A 132 10.08 3.71 4.27
CA ARG A 132 9.91 4.98 4.99
C ARG A 132 10.76 6.11 4.37
N ALA A 133 10.16 7.29 4.23
CA ALA A 133 10.85 8.48 3.72
C ALA A 133 12.06 8.91 4.58
N ASP A 134 11.98 8.74 5.91
CA ASP A 134 13.02 9.15 6.85
C ASP A 134 14.31 8.31 6.80
N THR A 135 14.33 7.20 6.04
CA THR A 135 15.52 6.38 5.83
C THR A 135 16.43 6.88 4.71
N VAL A 136 15.96 7.79 3.84
CA VAL A 136 16.75 8.33 2.73
C VAL A 136 17.76 9.36 3.24
N ARG A 137 18.70 8.88 4.01
CA ARG A 137 19.79 9.66 4.61
C ARG A 137 21.03 8.81 4.91
N PRO A 138 22.25 9.40 4.93
CA PRO A 138 23.40 8.70 5.48
C PRO A 138 23.24 8.46 6.99
N PRO A 139 23.75 7.36 7.54
CA PRO A 139 24.47 6.27 6.84
C PRO A 139 23.55 5.18 6.28
N ILE A 140 22.21 5.31 6.40
CA ILE A 140 21.25 4.24 6.07
C ILE A 140 21.23 3.99 4.56
N MET A 141 20.97 5.02 3.76
CA MET A 141 20.88 4.94 2.30
C MET A 141 21.79 5.99 1.64
N PRO A 142 23.13 5.81 1.68
CA PRO A 142 24.07 6.83 1.22
C PRO A 142 23.99 7.11 -0.29
N PHE A 143 23.76 6.09 -1.11
CA PHE A 143 23.64 6.25 -2.56
C PHE A 143 22.35 6.99 -2.92
N LEU A 144 21.19 6.50 -2.46
CA LEU A 144 19.90 7.10 -2.79
C LEU A 144 19.73 8.49 -2.18
N SER A 145 20.33 8.76 -1.00
CA SER A 145 20.37 10.11 -0.43
C SER A 145 21.10 11.11 -1.35
N ARG A 146 22.22 10.71 -1.92
CA ARG A 146 22.97 11.51 -2.90
C ARG A 146 22.21 11.60 -4.22
N PHE A 147 21.74 10.49 -4.75
CA PHE A 147 21.00 10.40 -6.01
C PHE A 147 19.73 11.28 -5.99
N ALA A 148 18.96 11.23 -4.90
CA ALA A 148 17.79 12.09 -4.73
C ALA A 148 18.17 13.56 -4.80
N LYS A 149 19.27 13.97 -4.15
CA LYS A 149 19.71 15.36 -4.09
C LYS A 149 20.30 15.87 -5.40
N GLU A 150 21.08 15.05 -6.08
CA GLU A 150 21.88 15.46 -7.22
C GLU A 150 21.22 15.20 -8.58
N GLU A 151 20.36 14.18 -8.67
CA GLU A 151 19.86 13.67 -9.96
C GLU A 151 18.33 13.60 -10.03
N CYS A 152 17.59 13.76 -8.91
CA CYS A 152 16.13 13.66 -8.89
C CYS A 152 15.43 14.98 -8.57
N GLN A 153 14.20 15.08 -9.03
CA GLN A 153 13.27 16.08 -8.51
C GLN A 153 12.91 15.72 -7.06
N GLN A 154 13.02 16.68 -6.18
CA GLN A 154 12.67 16.55 -4.76
C GLN A 154 11.34 17.22 -4.46
N PHE A 155 10.63 16.64 -3.50
CA PHE A 155 9.38 17.15 -2.96
C PHE A 155 9.48 17.20 -1.43
N ASP A 156 8.83 18.18 -0.80
CA ASP A 156 8.94 18.36 0.66
C ASP A 156 8.22 17.28 1.44
N ILE A 157 7.04 16.89 0.98
CA ILE A 157 6.20 15.90 1.62
C ILE A 157 5.60 14.98 0.56
N THR A 158 5.81 13.68 0.75
CA THR A 158 5.37 12.68 -0.21
C THR A 158 4.60 11.56 0.51
N PHE A 159 3.46 11.18 -0.04
CA PHE A 159 2.61 10.16 0.57
C PHE A 159 2.29 9.01 -0.39
N SER A 160 2.25 7.82 0.17
CA SER A 160 1.59 6.68 -0.46
C SER A 160 0.08 6.88 -0.53
N GLY A 161 -0.59 6.15 -1.41
CA GLY A 161 -2.04 6.14 -1.51
C GLY A 161 -2.75 5.37 -0.40
N SER A 162 -2.00 4.62 0.40
CA SER A 162 -2.50 3.78 1.50
C SER A 162 -1.34 3.32 2.36
N ASN A 163 -1.66 2.72 3.50
CA ASN A 163 -0.73 1.98 4.36
C ASN A 163 -0.79 0.45 4.14
N CYS A 164 -1.28 0.01 2.97
CA CYS A 164 -1.41 -1.40 2.59
C CYS A 164 -1.09 -1.57 1.11
N THR A 165 -0.25 -2.54 0.78
CA THR A 165 0.30 -2.81 -0.54
C THR A 165 -0.74 -2.84 -1.66
N PRO A 166 -1.83 -3.63 -1.62
CA PRO A 166 -2.75 -3.72 -2.75
C PRO A 166 -3.46 -2.41 -3.07
N ILE A 167 -3.76 -1.62 -2.04
CA ILE A 167 -4.45 -0.34 -2.18
C ILE A 167 -3.47 0.73 -2.66
N SER A 168 -2.25 0.70 -2.17
CA SER A 168 -1.20 1.63 -2.57
C SER A 168 -0.81 1.45 -4.04
N TRP A 169 -0.64 0.20 -4.49
CA TRP A 169 -0.41 -0.10 -5.91
C TRP A 169 -1.57 0.39 -6.78
N TYR A 170 -2.82 0.12 -6.35
CA TYR A 170 -3.98 0.64 -7.05
C TYR A 170 -3.92 2.15 -7.20
N THR A 171 -3.60 2.88 -6.12
CA THR A 171 -3.52 4.34 -6.14
C THR A 171 -2.45 4.83 -7.12
N LEU A 172 -1.27 4.21 -7.12
CA LEU A 172 -0.20 4.58 -8.04
C LEU A 172 -0.59 4.30 -9.50
N PHE A 173 -1.01 3.08 -9.81
CA PHE A 173 -1.28 2.69 -11.20
C PHE A 173 -2.54 3.30 -11.79
N HIS A 174 -3.58 3.52 -10.97
CA HIS A 174 -4.85 4.08 -11.43
C HIS A 174 -4.95 5.60 -11.26
N SER A 175 -4.03 6.23 -10.52
CA SER A 175 -4.11 7.65 -10.14
C SER A 175 -5.43 8.01 -9.47
N LYS A 176 -5.95 7.08 -8.66
CA LYS A 176 -7.25 7.18 -7.96
C LYS A 176 -7.06 6.98 -6.46
N ILE A 177 -7.97 7.53 -5.68
CA ILE A 177 -7.94 7.37 -4.23
C ILE A 177 -8.18 5.91 -3.84
N GLY A 178 -7.51 5.45 -2.79
CA GLY A 178 -7.55 4.05 -2.37
C GLY A 178 -8.93 3.50 -1.99
N ILE A 179 -9.90 4.36 -1.67
CA ILE A 179 -11.27 3.96 -1.37
C ILE A 179 -11.97 3.29 -2.58
N ASP A 180 -11.55 3.62 -3.80
CA ASP A 180 -12.12 3.08 -5.02
C ASP A 180 -11.65 1.65 -5.34
N TRP A 181 -10.60 1.18 -4.68
CA TRP A 181 -10.04 -0.17 -4.87
C TRP A 181 -11.09 -1.29 -4.71
N ARG A 182 -11.95 -1.19 -3.69
CA ARG A 182 -13.01 -2.20 -3.46
C ARG A 182 -14.05 -2.22 -4.58
N ASN A 183 -14.37 -1.06 -5.10
CA ASN A 183 -15.31 -0.92 -6.23
C ASN A 183 -14.68 -1.52 -7.49
N ALA A 184 -13.42 -1.21 -7.76
CA ALA A 184 -12.68 -1.78 -8.88
C ALA A 184 -12.62 -3.31 -8.82
N LEU A 185 -12.36 -3.91 -7.65
CA LEU A 185 -12.43 -5.35 -7.45
C LEU A 185 -13.84 -5.92 -7.66
N GLY A 186 -14.87 -5.18 -7.27
CA GLY A 186 -16.28 -5.60 -7.46
C GLY A 186 -16.65 -5.64 -8.94
N GLU A 187 -16.25 -4.65 -9.70
CA GLU A 187 -16.56 -4.52 -11.11
C GLU A 187 -15.77 -5.49 -12.01
N ALA A 188 -14.61 -5.87 -11.58
CA ALA A 188 -13.80 -6.88 -12.28
C ALA A 188 -14.43 -8.29 -12.29
N ARG A 189 -15.45 -8.51 -11.47
CA ARG A 189 -16.25 -9.74 -11.49
C ARG A 189 -17.36 -9.75 -12.54
N GLU A 190 -17.60 -8.59 -13.18
CA GLU A 190 -18.56 -8.48 -14.28
C GLU A 190 -17.97 -9.07 -15.58
N PRO A 191 -18.81 -9.43 -16.57
CA PRO A 191 -18.33 -9.90 -17.87
C PRO A 191 -17.32 -8.94 -18.49
N GLY A 192 -16.17 -9.46 -18.92
CA GLY A 192 -15.05 -8.68 -19.47
C GLY A 192 -13.84 -8.57 -18.53
N GLY A 193 -13.97 -8.98 -17.27
CA GLY A 193 -12.87 -9.09 -16.32
C GLY A 193 -12.16 -7.76 -16.01
N PHE A 194 -10.91 -7.87 -15.60
CA PHE A 194 -10.07 -6.70 -15.31
C PHE A 194 -9.57 -6.04 -16.60
N LYS A 195 -9.89 -4.76 -16.77
CA LYS A 195 -9.42 -3.99 -17.93
C LYS A 195 -7.98 -3.49 -17.79
N GLY A 196 -7.41 -3.56 -16.60
CA GLY A 196 -6.16 -2.88 -16.24
C GLY A 196 -6.34 -1.39 -15.99
N SER A 197 -5.32 -0.75 -15.47
CA SER A 197 -5.36 0.68 -15.16
C SER A 197 -5.39 1.53 -16.43
N TYR A 198 -6.08 2.68 -16.38
CA TYR A 198 -6.13 3.61 -17.49
C TYR A 198 -4.74 4.10 -17.93
N PRO A 199 -3.83 4.55 -17.04
CA PRO A 199 -2.49 4.96 -17.41
C PRO A 199 -1.68 3.87 -18.14
N ILE A 200 -1.74 2.62 -17.69
CA ILE A 200 -1.04 1.51 -18.36
C ILE A 200 -1.63 1.27 -19.76
N ARG A 201 -2.94 1.29 -19.90
CA ARG A 201 -3.62 1.15 -21.20
C ARG A 201 -3.27 2.30 -22.15
N LEU A 202 -3.16 3.52 -21.60
CA LEU A 202 -2.76 4.71 -22.37
C LEU A 202 -1.32 4.58 -22.87
N LEU A 203 -0.39 4.19 -22.01
CA LEU A 203 1.01 3.95 -22.40
C LEU A 203 1.10 2.85 -23.47
N HIS A 204 0.35 1.76 -23.31
CA HIS A 204 0.29 0.70 -24.32
C HIS A 204 -0.26 1.24 -25.67
N LYS A 205 -1.30 2.06 -25.66
CA LYS A 205 -1.84 2.71 -26.87
C LYS A 205 -0.83 3.68 -27.50
N LEU A 206 0.01 4.34 -26.70
CA LEU A 206 1.14 5.16 -27.16
C LEU A 206 2.33 4.33 -27.69
N GLY A 207 2.21 3.01 -27.66
CA GLY A 207 3.22 2.07 -28.15
C GLY A 207 4.35 1.76 -27.20
N TYR A 208 4.11 1.93 -25.89
CA TYR A 208 5.01 1.39 -24.85
C TYR A 208 4.76 -0.09 -24.66
N ARG A 209 5.82 -0.83 -24.40
CA ARG A 209 5.79 -2.21 -23.94
C ARG A 209 6.04 -2.26 -22.45
N CYS A 210 5.20 -3.00 -21.72
CA CYS A 210 5.32 -3.10 -20.26
C CYS A 210 5.97 -4.43 -19.86
N SER A 211 6.88 -4.36 -18.90
CA SER A 211 7.41 -5.53 -18.21
C SER A 211 7.25 -5.37 -16.70
N VAL A 212 6.87 -6.45 -16.03
CA VAL A 212 6.59 -6.49 -14.59
C VAL A 212 7.47 -7.54 -13.93
N ARG A 213 8.15 -7.15 -12.86
CA ARG A 213 8.96 -8.04 -12.03
C ARG A 213 8.70 -7.77 -10.57
N ALA A 214 8.33 -8.81 -9.84
CA ALA A 214 8.04 -8.70 -8.41
C ALA A 214 8.58 -9.92 -7.66
N VAL A 215 9.07 -9.73 -6.46
CA VAL A 215 9.45 -10.85 -5.58
C VAL A 215 8.27 -11.40 -4.79
N CYS A 216 7.15 -10.68 -4.73
CA CYS A 216 5.89 -11.14 -4.16
C CYS A 216 4.99 -11.83 -5.19
N ASP A 217 3.98 -12.56 -4.71
CA ASP A 217 2.94 -13.17 -5.54
C ASP A 217 1.88 -12.11 -5.89
N LEU A 218 1.83 -11.71 -7.15
CA LEU A 218 0.91 -10.69 -7.64
C LEU A 218 -0.54 -11.20 -7.84
N ALA A 219 -0.81 -12.49 -7.66
CA ALA A 219 -2.18 -13.00 -7.53
C ALA A 219 -2.82 -12.56 -6.21
N TYR A 220 -2.01 -12.20 -5.20
CA TYR A 220 -2.51 -11.67 -3.94
C TYR A 220 -3.41 -10.45 -4.16
N LYS A 221 -4.66 -10.55 -3.66
CA LYS A 221 -5.67 -9.49 -3.84
C LYS A 221 -5.86 -9.03 -5.30
N GLN A 222 -5.54 -9.89 -6.25
CA GLN A 222 -5.68 -9.64 -7.68
C GLN A 222 -4.87 -8.41 -8.17
N MET A 223 -3.74 -8.15 -7.54
CA MET A 223 -2.90 -6.98 -7.86
C MET A 223 -2.44 -6.97 -9.31
N CYS A 224 -2.09 -8.16 -9.86
CA CYS A 224 -1.70 -8.27 -11.25
C CYS A 224 -2.82 -7.85 -12.20
N ASP A 225 -3.96 -8.54 -12.11
CA ASP A 225 -5.08 -8.35 -13.03
C ASP A 225 -5.67 -6.95 -12.91
N LEU A 226 -5.77 -6.43 -11.68
CA LEU A 226 -6.31 -5.11 -11.44
C LEU A 226 -5.51 -4.01 -12.14
N ASN A 227 -4.18 -4.08 -12.07
CA ASN A 227 -3.31 -3.05 -12.61
C ASN A 227 -2.96 -3.27 -14.09
N PHE A 228 -2.72 -4.53 -14.51
CA PHE A 228 -2.23 -4.87 -15.84
C PHE A 228 -3.25 -5.61 -16.72
N GLY A 229 -4.50 -5.75 -16.27
CA GLY A 229 -5.57 -6.45 -16.99
C GLY A 229 -5.57 -7.95 -16.76
N THR A 230 -6.70 -8.60 -17.09
CA THR A 230 -6.87 -10.05 -16.94
C THR A 230 -5.72 -10.80 -17.62
N GLU A 231 -5.13 -11.77 -16.90
CA GLU A 231 -3.96 -12.53 -17.35
C GLU A 231 -2.77 -11.63 -17.72
N HIS A 232 -2.57 -10.55 -16.97
CA HIS A 232 -1.54 -9.52 -17.18
C HIS A 232 -1.41 -9.05 -18.64
N LYS A 233 -2.53 -8.91 -19.34
CA LYS A 233 -2.64 -8.59 -20.77
C LYS A 233 -1.76 -7.43 -21.23
N PHE A 234 -1.52 -6.43 -20.40
CA PHE A 234 -0.71 -5.27 -20.69
C PHE A 234 0.73 -5.35 -20.14
N ALA A 235 1.17 -6.54 -19.70
CA ALA A 235 2.53 -6.82 -19.31
C ALA A 235 3.09 -7.95 -20.18
N GLU A 236 3.76 -7.58 -21.27
CA GLU A 236 4.30 -8.54 -22.26
C GLU A 236 5.38 -9.43 -21.67
N GLN A 237 6.04 -8.97 -20.62
CA GLN A 237 6.97 -9.75 -19.82
C GLN A 237 6.60 -9.67 -18.36
N PHE A 238 6.49 -10.83 -17.75
CA PHE A 238 5.98 -10.96 -16.40
C PHE A 238 6.77 -12.00 -15.63
N LEU A 239 7.26 -11.64 -14.45
CA LEU A 239 8.00 -12.52 -13.55
C LEU A 239 7.62 -12.17 -12.10
N ASP A 240 6.95 -13.08 -11.40
CA ASP A 240 6.61 -12.92 -9.99
C ASP A 240 7.01 -14.14 -9.15
N ALA A 241 6.72 -14.13 -7.84
CA ALA A 241 7.19 -15.13 -6.90
C ALA A 241 6.96 -16.59 -7.32
N PRO A 242 5.77 -17.00 -7.83
CA PRO A 242 5.54 -18.36 -8.32
C PRO A 242 6.47 -18.81 -9.46
N MET A 243 7.00 -17.87 -10.21
CA MET A 243 7.86 -18.14 -11.38
C MET A 243 9.36 -18.13 -11.01
N ILE A 244 9.72 -17.63 -9.85
CA ILE A 244 11.11 -17.61 -9.36
C ILE A 244 11.48 -18.99 -8.80
N PRO A 245 12.71 -19.50 -9.03
CA PRO A 245 13.13 -20.79 -8.48
C PRO A 245 12.88 -20.89 -6.97
N GLY A 246 12.32 -22.01 -6.53
CA GLY A 246 12.05 -22.27 -5.12
C GLY A 246 13.31 -22.33 -4.25
N GLY A 247 13.14 -22.13 -2.94
CA GLY A 247 14.22 -22.20 -1.96
C GLY A 247 15.07 -20.95 -1.81
N LEU A 248 14.81 -19.89 -2.58
CA LEU A 248 15.51 -18.61 -2.47
C LEU A 248 14.84 -17.73 -1.41
N GLY A 249 15.66 -17.02 -0.62
CA GLY A 249 15.22 -15.94 0.25
C GLY A 249 14.82 -14.70 -0.54
N ILE A 250 14.24 -13.70 0.15
CA ILE A 250 13.80 -12.44 -0.49
C ILE A 250 14.97 -11.73 -1.20
N PRO A 251 16.15 -11.52 -0.58
CA PRO A 251 17.25 -10.83 -1.26
C PRO A 251 17.75 -11.56 -2.52
N GLU A 252 17.79 -12.89 -2.49
CA GLU A 252 18.19 -13.70 -3.64
C GLU A 252 17.15 -13.61 -4.77
N ARG A 253 15.85 -13.53 -4.45
CA ARG A 253 14.80 -13.30 -5.44
C ARG A 253 14.91 -11.92 -6.08
N GLU A 254 15.22 -10.89 -5.28
CA GLU A 254 15.49 -9.54 -5.79
C GLU A 254 16.65 -9.53 -6.79
N MET A 255 17.74 -10.23 -6.48
CA MET A 255 18.84 -10.39 -7.45
C MET A 255 18.40 -11.09 -8.73
N VAL A 256 17.59 -12.15 -8.63
CA VAL A 256 17.06 -12.88 -9.80
C VAL A 256 16.24 -11.95 -10.70
N ILE A 257 15.32 -11.17 -10.16
CA ILE A 257 14.46 -10.29 -10.97
C ILE A 257 15.24 -9.12 -11.59
N LEU A 258 16.23 -8.57 -10.87
CA LEU A 258 17.09 -7.50 -11.40
C LEU A 258 18.03 -8.02 -12.50
N ASP A 259 18.58 -9.21 -12.34
CA ASP A 259 19.43 -9.83 -13.35
C ASP A 259 18.64 -10.29 -14.58
N ASP A 260 17.39 -10.72 -14.39
CA ASP A 260 16.48 -11.00 -15.50
C ASP A 260 16.16 -9.72 -16.28
N LEU A 261 15.92 -8.60 -15.60
CA LEU A 261 15.74 -7.31 -16.27
C LEU A 261 17.00 -6.88 -17.02
N LYS A 262 18.18 -6.98 -16.41
CA LYS A 262 19.45 -6.63 -17.07
C LYS A 262 19.64 -7.42 -18.36
N ARG A 263 19.42 -8.75 -18.35
CA ARG A 263 19.47 -9.59 -19.54
C ARG A 263 18.48 -9.14 -20.62
N GLN A 264 17.23 -8.87 -20.23
CA GLN A 264 16.24 -8.33 -21.16
C GLN A 264 16.72 -7.04 -21.82
N LEU A 265 17.30 -6.13 -21.03
CA LEU A 265 17.76 -4.83 -21.51
C LEU A 265 18.91 -4.93 -22.52
N GLU A 266 19.70 -6.02 -22.52
CA GLU A 266 20.77 -6.26 -23.50
C GLU A 266 20.21 -6.45 -24.92
N ASP A 267 19.08 -7.15 -25.02
CA ASP A 267 18.45 -7.49 -26.30
C ASP A 267 17.32 -6.53 -26.72
N THR A 268 16.90 -5.62 -25.83
CA THR A 268 15.77 -4.72 -26.06
C THR A 268 16.23 -3.39 -26.64
N PRO A 269 15.60 -2.85 -27.70
CA PRO A 269 15.86 -1.49 -28.16
C PRO A 269 15.66 -0.46 -27.06
N LYS A 270 16.41 0.65 -27.10
CA LYS A 270 16.29 1.74 -26.14
C LYS A 270 15.06 2.58 -26.42
N GLY A 271 14.29 2.86 -25.40
CA GLY A 271 13.11 3.72 -25.44
C GLY A 271 11.80 3.01 -25.72
N GLY A 272 10.72 3.52 -25.17
CA GLY A 272 9.36 3.00 -25.36
C GLY A 272 9.02 1.78 -24.49
N HIS A 273 9.71 1.60 -23.37
CA HIS A 273 9.42 0.52 -22.42
C HIS A 273 9.09 1.07 -21.05
N LEU A 274 8.10 0.46 -20.40
CA LEU A 274 7.81 0.61 -19.00
C LEU A 274 8.27 -0.64 -18.24
N HIS A 275 9.21 -0.49 -17.34
CA HIS A 275 9.71 -1.55 -16.47
C HIS A 275 9.25 -1.29 -15.04
N PHE A 276 8.38 -2.14 -14.53
CA PHE A 276 7.97 -2.12 -13.14
C PHE A 276 8.73 -3.19 -12.34
N ILE A 277 9.32 -2.81 -11.23
CA ILE A 277 10.12 -3.64 -10.35
C ILE A 277 9.62 -3.47 -8.91
N SER A 278 9.29 -4.57 -8.22
CA SER A 278 8.96 -4.57 -6.79
C SER A 278 10.02 -5.31 -6.00
N LEU A 279 10.51 -4.66 -4.94
CA LEU A 279 11.53 -5.17 -4.02
C LEU A 279 10.93 -5.26 -2.61
N ASP A 280 11.11 -6.39 -1.94
CA ASP A 280 10.42 -6.72 -0.69
C ASP A 280 11.36 -6.92 0.51
N SER A 281 12.66 -6.68 0.37
CA SER A 281 13.62 -6.88 1.48
C SER A 281 13.28 -6.07 2.72
N ALA A 282 12.64 -4.91 2.57
CA ALA A 282 12.23 -4.07 3.68
C ALA A 282 10.91 -4.48 4.34
N HIS A 283 10.19 -5.48 3.83
CA HIS A 283 9.04 -6.08 4.52
C HIS A 283 9.49 -6.83 5.80
N TYR A 284 8.68 -6.84 6.85
CA TYR A 284 8.98 -7.63 8.06
C TYR A 284 9.14 -9.11 7.66
N ASN A 285 10.06 -9.79 8.11
CA ASN A 285 11.18 -9.85 9.04
C ASN A 285 12.46 -9.09 8.64
N TYR A 286 12.47 -8.25 7.62
CA TYR A 286 13.59 -7.43 7.15
C TYR A 286 14.80 -8.28 6.74
N TYR A 287 15.11 -8.29 5.44
CA TYR A 287 16.01 -9.24 4.83
C TYR A 287 17.20 -8.55 4.18
N TRP A 288 18.34 -9.19 4.24
CA TRP A 288 19.54 -8.88 3.46
C TRP A 288 20.33 -10.17 3.23
N PRO A 289 21.21 -10.26 2.19
CA PRO A 289 21.95 -11.49 1.92
C PRO A 289 23.00 -11.76 3.00
N ASN A 290 23.23 -13.03 3.26
CA ASN A 290 24.24 -13.47 4.24
C ASN A 290 25.67 -13.38 3.71
N LYS A 291 25.85 -13.27 2.39
CA LYS A 291 27.15 -13.21 1.71
C LYS A 291 27.21 -11.97 0.82
N ASP A 292 28.40 -11.47 0.59
CA ASP A 292 28.69 -10.35 -0.32
C ASP A 292 28.04 -9.03 0.05
N PHE A 293 27.48 -8.93 1.26
CA PHE A 293 26.94 -7.72 1.82
C PHE A 293 27.36 -7.56 3.29
N THR A 294 27.76 -6.35 3.65
CA THR A 294 28.09 -6.02 5.04
C THR A 294 27.03 -5.06 5.57
N PRO A 295 26.15 -5.50 6.47
CA PRO A 295 25.10 -4.65 7.03
C PRO A 295 25.71 -3.53 7.89
N ILE A 296 25.03 -2.39 7.96
CA ILE A 296 25.46 -1.24 8.78
C ILE A 296 25.37 -1.55 10.28
N HIS A 297 24.42 -2.39 10.68
CA HIS A 297 24.31 -2.92 12.04
C HIS A 297 24.70 -4.40 12.05
N ARG A 298 25.94 -4.70 12.49
CA ARG A 298 26.47 -6.06 12.51
C ARG A 298 26.02 -6.88 13.72
N ASP A 299 25.54 -6.21 14.74
CA ASP A 299 25.15 -6.76 16.05
C ASP A 299 23.63 -6.98 16.18
N CYS A 300 22.95 -7.23 15.08
CA CYS A 300 21.51 -7.49 15.10
C CYS A 300 21.18 -8.82 15.74
N SER A 301 20.34 -8.78 16.77
CA SER A 301 19.80 -9.97 17.40
C SER A 301 18.78 -10.69 16.51
N THR A 302 18.67 -12.01 16.67
CA THR A 302 17.55 -12.75 16.13
C THR A 302 16.25 -12.32 16.84
N ILE A 303 15.22 -12.02 16.08
CA ILE A 303 13.92 -11.57 16.60
C ILE A 303 12.87 -12.62 16.27
N ASP A 304 12.07 -12.99 17.25
CA ASP A 304 10.82 -13.68 17.04
C ASP A 304 9.70 -12.64 16.86
N PHE A 305 9.33 -12.41 15.61
CA PHE A 305 8.30 -11.43 15.24
C PHE A 305 6.91 -11.81 15.73
N GLY A 306 6.67 -13.08 16.05
CA GLY A 306 5.39 -13.55 16.60
C GLY A 306 5.18 -13.19 18.08
N THR A 307 6.26 -12.84 18.80
CA THR A 307 6.23 -12.56 20.24
C THR A 307 6.79 -11.19 20.61
N LEU A 308 6.81 -10.25 19.67
CA LEU A 308 7.32 -8.89 19.88
C LEU A 308 6.60 -8.19 21.03
N LYS A 309 7.39 -7.54 21.87
CA LYS A 309 6.91 -6.66 22.95
C LYS A 309 7.42 -5.24 22.71
N PRO A 310 6.65 -4.21 23.03
CA PRO A 310 7.03 -2.81 22.82
C PRO A 310 8.05 -2.35 23.87
N THR A 311 9.14 -3.11 24.05
CA THR A 311 10.23 -2.70 24.94
C THR A 311 11.28 -1.91 24.15
N PRO A 312 11.92 -0.90 24.77
CA PRO A 312 12.94 -0.10 24.08
C PRO A 312 14.06 -0.93 23.45
N GLY A 313 14.40 -2.08 24.06
CA GLY A 313 15.41 -3.00 23.51
C GLY A 313 14.94 -3.64 22.20
N GLN A 314 13.76 -4.26 22.19
CA GLN A 314 13.21 -4.89 21.01
C GLN A 314 12.89 -3.89 19.88
N ILE A 315 12.39 -2.71 20.20
CA ILE A 315 12.17 -1.65 19.22
C ILE A 315 13.49 -1.32 18.51
N ARG A 316 14.58 -1.09 19.24
CA ARG A 316 15.89 -0.82 18.64
C ARG A 316 16.38 -1.95 17.74
N GLU A 317 16.20 -3.19 18.15
CA GLU A 317 16.63 -4.35 17.34
C GLU A 317 15.81 -4.48 16.04
N VAL A 318 14.48 -4.23 16.10
CA VAL A 318 13.62 -4.18 14.91
C VAL A 318 14.07 -3.09 13.95
N VAL A 319 14.31 -1.87 14.47
CA VAL A 319 14.77 -0.73 13.67
C VAL A 319 16.13 -1.02 13.01
N LYS A 320 17.11 -1.58 13.75
CA LYS A 320 18.41 -1.99 13.18
C LYS A 320 18.26 -2.96 12.01
N ARG A 321 17.37 -3.95 12.16
CA ARG A 321 17.11 -4.91 11.09
C ARG A 321 16.50 -4.23 9.88
N TYR A 322 15.51 -3.38 10.09
CA TYR A 322 14.90 -2.60 9.02
C TYR A 322 15.92 -1.71 8.30
N GLU A 323 16.75 -0.99 9.04
CA GLU A 323 17.83 -0.16 8.47
C GLU A 323 18.84 -0.98 7.64
N ASN A 324 19.17 -2.20 8.05
CA ASN A 324 20.01 -3.12 7.26
C ASN A 324 19.32 -3.52 5.95
N ALA A 325 18.02 -3.81 5.98
CA ALA A 325 17.25 -4.20 4.80
C ALA A 325 17.15 -3.07 3.77
N VAL A 326 16.86 -1.84 4.20
CA VAL A 326 16.83 -0.70 3.28
C VAL A 326 18.24 -0.30 2.80
N ASN A 327 19.29 -0.53 3.60
CA ASN A 327 20.68 -0.36 3.15
C ASN A 327 21.06 -1.38 2.05
N TRP A 328 20.52 -2.60 2.13
CA TRP A 328 20.65 -3.56 1.03
C TRP A 328 19.97 -3.06 -0.25
N ILE A 329 18.79 -2.51 -0.15
CA ILE A 329 18.08 -1.91 -1.30
C ILE A 329 18.87 -0.74 -1.89
N ASP A 330 19.47 0.12 -1.05
CA ASP A 330 20.35 1.20 -1.50
C ASP A 330 21.50 0.68 -2.37
N ARG A 331 22.12 -0.41 -1.95
CA ARG A 331 23.18 -1.09 -2.71
C ARG A 331 22.68 -1.63 -4.05
N GLN A 332 21.54 -2.29 -4.08
CA GLN A 332 20.96 -2.80 -5.32
C GLN A 332 20.63 -1.68 -6.30
N MET A 333 20.14 -0.54 -5.81
CA MET A 333 19.84 0.61 -6.65
C MET A 333 21.10 1.28 -7.19
N GLU A 334 22.17 1.36 -6.40
CA GLU A 334 23.47 1.81 -6.90
C GLU A 334 23.96 0.95 -8.06
N GLU A 335 23.91 -0.36 -7.92
CA GLU A 335 24.30 -1.31 -8.96
C GLU A 335 23.43 -1.21 -10.21
N PHE A 336 22.10 -1.14 -10.04
CA PHE A 336 21.18 -1.05 -11.15
C PHE A 336 21.30 0.26 -11.92
N ILE A 337 21.38 1.41 -11.24
CA ILE A 337 21.55 2.72 -11.88
C ILE A 337 22.91 2.82 -12.57
N THR A 338 23.95 2.26 -11.96
CA THR A 338 25.28 2.18 -12.58
C THR A 338 25.24 1.33 -13.85
N TYR A 339 24.51 0.22 -13.83
CA TYR A 339 24.29 -0.60 -15.02
C TYR A 339 23.58 0.20 -16.13
N LEU A 340 22.50 0.92 -15.82
CA LEU A 340 21.78 1.75 -16.81
C LEU A 340 22.70 2.81 -17.43
N LYS A 341 23.55 3.45 -16.62
CA LYS A 341 24.56 4.42 -17.08
C LYS A 341 25.56 3.75 -18.05
N LYS A 342 26.09 2.58 -17.68
CA LYS A 342 27.02 1.82 -18.50
C LYS A 342 26.42 1.38 -19.84
N GLN A 343 25.15 1.01 -19.84
CA GLN A 343 24.43 0.60 -21.06
C GLN A 343 23.96 1.79 -21.92
N GLY A 344 24.19 3.02 -21.48
CA GLY A 344 23.74 4.25 -22.16
C GLY A 344 22.20 4.31 -22.28
N ARG A 345 21.48 3.76 -21.28
CA ARG A 345 20.01 3.86 -21.16
C ARG A 345 19.58 4.98 -20.23
N TYR A 346 20.47 5.36 -19.32
CA TYR A 346 20.18 6.30 -18.25
C TYR A 346 19.69 7.67 -18.77
N ASP A 347 20.37 8.26 -19.74
CA ASP A 347 20.12 9.65 -20.15
C ASP A 347 18.75 9.85 -20.77
N ASN A 348 18.22 8.83 -21.48
CA ASN A 348 16.87 8.83 -22.07
C ASN A 348 15.91 7.97 -21.26
N SER A 349 15.92 8.08 -19.94
CA SER A 349 15.03 7.34 -19.05
C SER A 349 14.35 8.23 -18.04
N ILE A 350 13.11 7.90 -17.70
CA ILE A 350 12.41 8.36 -16.50
C ILE A 350 12.63 7.28 -15.44
N ILE A 351 13.19 7.64 -14.30
CA ILE A 351 13.41 6.70 -13.19
C ILE A 351 12.61 7.19 -11.99
N ILE A 352 11.70 6.36 -11.52
CA ILE A 352 10.83 6.62 -10.38
C ILE A 352 11.14 5.58 -9.31
N LEU A 353 11.55 6.06 -8.14
CA LEU A 353 11.81 5.22 -6.97
C LEU A 353 10.84 5.65 -5.87
N THR A 354 10.06 4.71 -5.34
CA THR A 354 9.08 5.00 -4.28
C THR A 354 8.87 3.80 -3.36
N GLY A 355 8.45 4.07 -2.12
CA GLY A 355 7.87 3.04 -1.25
C GLY A 355 6.39 2.87 -1.58
N ASP A 356 5.85 1.66 -1.42
CA ASP A 356 4.41 1.47 -1.53
C ASP A 356 3.66 2.02 -0.30
N HIS A 357 4.22 1.84 0.88
CA HIS A 357 3.86 2.48 2.15
C HIS A 357 5.05 2.47 3.10
N GLY A 358 4.88 3.05 4.28
CA GLY A 358 5.88 3.03 5.34
C GLY A 358 5.64 1.91 6.36
N GLU A 359 6.32 2.02 7.50
CA GLU A 359 6.37 1.01 8.57
C GLU A 359 6.45 1.70 9.93
N GLU A 360 5.68 1.26 10.92
CA GLU A 360 5.68 1.83 12.27
C GLU A 360 6.40 0.90 13.25
N PHE A 361 7.25 1.49 14.09
CA PHE A 361 8.07 0.80 15.10
C PHE A 361 7.72 1.26 16.51
N GLN A 362 6.45 1.29 16.85
CA GLN A 362 5.91 1.74 18.14
C GLN A 362 5.97 3.25 18.37
N GLU A 363 6.23 4.09 17.39
CA GLU A 363 6.22 5.53 17.56
C GLU A 363 4.86 6.04 18.08
N ASN A 364 3.78 5.38 17.66
CA ASN A 364 2.42 5.68 18.09
C ASN A 364 1.71 4.47 18.72
N GLY A 365 2.47 3.44 19.11
CA GLY A 365 1.97 2.25 19.78
C GLY A 365 1.53 1.10 18.87
N ALA A 366 1.83 1.17 17.56
CA ALA A 366 1.60 0.09 16.64
C ALA A 366 2.92 -0.52 16.14
N TRP A 367 2.86 -1.78 15.75
CA TRP A 367 3.89 -2.46 14.99
C TRP A 367 3.47 -2.56 13.53
N PHE A 368 4.41 -2.31 12.63
CA PHE A 368 4.28 -2.53 11.19
C PHE A 368 3.30 -1.56 10.52
N HIS A 369 2.56 -2.02 9.54
CA HIS A 369 1.67 -1.25 8.69
C HIS A 369 0.20 -1.73 8.80
N CYS A 370 -0.71 -1.20 7.99
CA CYS A 370 -2.14 -1.53 7.95
C CYS A 370 -2.92 -1.18 9.24
N SER A 371 -2.35 -0.40 10.14
CA SER A 371 -2.98 -0.07 11.43
C SER A 371 -3.45 1.37 11.54
N SER A 372 -2.79 2.32 10.87
CA SER A 372 -3.13 3.75 10.93
C SER A 372 -2.64 4.50 9.68
N LEU A 373 -3.17 5.70 9.45
CA LEU A 373 -2.68 6.62 8.41
C LEU A 373 -1.71 7.66 8.99
N ARG A 374 -0.87 7.25 9.94
CA ARG A 374 0.17 8.11 10.47
C ARG A 374 1.36 8.19 9.54
N ARG A 375 2.18 9.24 9.70
CA ARG A 375 3.30 9.54 8.80
C ARG A 375 4.24 8.35 8.62
N GLU A 376 4.51 7.62 9.69
CA GLU A 376 5.39 6.44 9.69
C GLU A 376 4.89 5.34 8.73
N GLN A 377 3.57 5.25 8.52
CA GLN A 377 2.95 4.24 7.67
C GLN A 377 2.58 4.74 6.27
N VAL A 378 2.55 6.06 6.02
CA VAL A 378 2.11 6.60 4.71
C VAL A 378 3.09 7.58 4.08
N GLU A 379 4.05 8.12 4.81
CA GLU A 379 5.08 8.99 4.25
C GLU A 379 6.20 8.15 3.65
N VAL A 380 6.28 8.16 2.33
CA VAL A 380 7.21 7.36 1.53
C VAL A 380 8.09 8.27 0.68
N PRO A 381 9.31 7.89 0.32
CA PRO A 381 10.05 8.66 -0.68
C PRO A 381 9.36 8.57 -2.04
N ILE A 382 9.31 9.66 -2.78
CA ILE A 382 9.01 9.70 -4.21
C ILE A 382 10.14 10.48 -4.88
N MET A 383 10.99 9.78 -5.61
CA MET A 383 12.13 10.36 -6.32
C MET A 383 11.92 10.17 -7.81
N ILE A 384 11.92 11.24 -8.58
CA ILE A 384 11.73 11.16 -10.02
C ILE A 384 12.93 11.80 -10.72
N ARG A 385 13.64 11.01 -11.48
CA ARG A 385 14.68 11.47 -12.39
C ARG A 385 14.11 11.59 -13.80
N TRP A 386 14.24 12.77 -14.41
CA TRP A 386 13.76 13.06 -15.75
C TRP A 386 14.90 13.14 -16.77
N PRO A 387 14.67 12.72 -18.04
CA PRO A 387 15.67 12.88 -19.10
C PRO A 387 16.02 14.37 -19.32
N GLY A 388 17.32 14.69 -19.34
CA GLY A 388 17.80 16.04 -19.63
C GLY A 388 17.46 17.11 -18.59
N TRP A 389 16.88 16.72 -17.44
CA TRP A 389 16.56 17.66 -16.37
C TRP A 389 17.70 17.76 -15.35
N VAL A 390 17.96 18.97 -14.90
CA VAL A 390 18.93 19.26 -13.83
C VAL A 390 18.15 19.64 -12.57
N PRO A 391 18.47 19.09 -11.41
CA PRO A 391 17.81 19.43 -10.16
C PRO A 391 17.87 20.93 -9.89
N ASN A 392 16.72 21.59 -9.91
CA ASN A 392 16.53 22.92 -9.36
C ASN A 392 16.02 22.78 -7.94
N GLN A 393 16.05 23.87 -7.17
CA GLN A 393 15.57 23.94 -5.78
C GLN A 393 14.38 23.00 -5.46
N PRO A 394 14.32 22.43 -4.24
CA PRO A 394 13.17 21.64 -3.80
C PRO A 394 11.88 22.39 -4.08
N ARG A 395 10.91 21.73 -4.68
CA ARG A 395 9.58 22.31 -4.84
C ARG A 395 8.81 22.09 -3.55
N GLN A 396 8.33 23.17 -2.97
CA GLN A 396 7.34 23.09 -1.88
C GLN A 396 6.03 22.52 -2.45
N ALA A 397 5.95 21.22 -2.50
CA ALA A 397 4.78 20.51 -3.02
C ALA A 397 4.49 19.28 -2.16
N LEU A 398 3.22 19.12 -1.88
CA LEU A 398 2.66 17.87 -1.41
C LEU A 398 2.40 16.99 -2.63
N VAL A 399 2.98 15.80 -2.67
CA VAL A 399 2.85 14.85 -3.77
C VAL A 399 2.43 13.49 -3.22
N SER A 400 1.63 12.77 -3.97
CA SER A 400 1.18 11.43 -3.64
C SER A 400 1.37 10.45 -4.80
N HIS A 401 1.11 9.18 -4.56
CA HIS A 401 1.10 8.17 -5.62
C HIS A 401 0.12 8.50 -6.75
N MET A 402 -0.97 9.24 -6.49
CA MET A 402 -1.91 9.66 -7.54
C MET A 402 -1.28 10.58 -8.59
N ASP A 403 -0.21 11.25 -8.23
CA ASP A 403 0.46 12.23 -9.11
C ASP A 403 1.53 11.57 -10.00
N VAL A 404 1.93 10.33 -9.70
CA VAL A 404 3.04 9.65 -10.38
C VAL A 404 2.71 9.35 -11.83
N MET A 405 1.68 8.55 -12.10
CA MET A 405 1.35 8.15 -13.47
C MET A 405 0.89 9.32 -14.37
N PRO A 406 0.13 10.32 -13.89
CA PRO A 406 -0.19 11.50 -14.70
C PRO A 406 1.02 12.36 -15.06
N SER A 407 2.12 12.23 -14.34
CA SER A 407 3.36 12.99 -14.60
C SER A 407 4.25 12.33 -15.66
N VAL A 408 3.99 11.08 -16.00
CA VAL A 408 4.77 10.27 -16.96
C VAL A 408 4.17 10.30 -18.35
#